data_3ee9fcfabf07df6c327a7e1b38a47feb
#
_entry.id   3ee9fcfabf07df6c327a7e1b38a47feb
#
_cell.length_a   1.000
_cell.length_b   1.000
_cell.length_c   1.000
_cell.angle_alpha   90.00
_cell.angle_beta   90.00
_cell.angle_gamma   90.00
#
_symmetry.space_group_name_H-M   'P 1'
#
loop_
_entity.id
_entity.type
_entity.pdbx_description
1 polymer ?
#
loop_
_entity_poly.entity_id
_entity_poly.type
_entity_poly.pdbx_seq_one_letter_code
_entity_poly.pdbx_strand_id
1 'polypeptide(L)'
;MRFLHTADWHLGRIFYGQYLTDDQAHVLENQFFSILKDEKIDGILLAGDVFDRAVPPIEAIELWDSIITRLAMDYKVPLFVVSGNHDGAERLEVGRSMLSRSGIHIWGSPHHALQPFAFEGADGKVAICPMPFSEPRRIGDALGLGFATSSLETSLNLHNYDQMYQAWSNHLRNQVPKGMRSIAISHAFVMGGDVGGSERTLSIGGSEQVSPQVFKDFHYTALGHLHGPQRMGADYIRYSGSPLKYSFDEHTQKKSFTIVDMNTKGQVDISTIPVEAKRDVVILEGYFEDLLNNKELQ
;
A
#
# COMPACT_ATOMS: atom_id res chain seq x y z
N MET A 1 4.47 -16.04 11.51
CA MET A 1 3.33 -15.45 10.79
C MET A 1 3.72 -15.13 9.37
N ARG A 2 2.83 -15.39 8.43
CA ARG A 2 3.04 -15.11 7.01
C ARG A 2 2.05 -14.06 6.53
N PHE A 3 2.55 -12.96 5.98
CA PHE A 3 1.73 -11.88 5.46
C PHE A 3 1.89 -11.78 3.95
N LEU A 4 0.80 -11.43 3.25
CA LEU A 4 0.83 -11.00 1.87
C LEU A 4 0.79 -9.47 1.84
N HIS A 5 1.82 -8.84 1.28
CA HIS A 5 1.89 -7.40 1.08
C HIS A 5 1.63 -7.06 -0.39
N THR A 6 0.69 -6.16 -0.61
CA THR A 6 0.29 -5.61 -1.91
C THR A 6 -0.07 -4.14 -1.74
N ALA A 7 -0.08 -3.37 -2.83
CA ALA A 7 -0.42 -1.95 -2.85
C ALA A 7 -0.87 -1.52 -4.26
N ASP A 8 -1.33 -0.30 -4.37
CA ASP A 8 -1.50 0.40 -5.64
C ASP A 8 -2.36 -0.40 -6.65
N TRP A 9 -3.52 -0.86 -6.17
CA TRP A 9 -4.45 -1.63 -7.01
C TRP A 9 -5.10 -0.76 -8.07
N HIS A 10 -5.34 0.52 -7.78
CA HIS A 10 -5.95 1.50 -8.67
C HIS A 10 -7.20 0.97 -9.38
N LEU A 11 -8.10 0.34 -8.62
CA LEU A 11 -9.34 -0.21 -9.17
C LEU A 11 -10.11 0.83 -9.98
N GLY A 12 -10.49 0.45 -11.20
CA GLY A 12 -11.15 1.35 -12.13
C GLY A 12 -10.21 2.25 -12.94
N ARG A 13 -8.91 1.91 -13.01
CA ARG A 13 -7.91 2.60 -13.85
C ARG A 13 -8.29 2.52 -15.31
N ILE A 14 -8.14 3.65 -16.01
CA ILE A 14 -8.20 3.73 -17.46
C ILE A 14 -6.79 4.02 -17.97
N PHE A 15 -6.27 3.15 -18.84
CA PHE A 15 -4.95 3.28 -19.44
C PHE A 15 -5.10 3.45 -20.96
N TYR A 16 -4.78 4.65 -21.44
CA TYR A 16 -4.94 5.03 -22.88
C TYR A 16 -6.30 4.64 -23.48
N GLY A 17 -7.37 4.93 -22.75
CA GLY A 17 -8.74 4.63 -23.19
C GLY A 17 -9.20 3.19 -22.98
N GLN A 18 -8.32 2.31 -22.46
CA GLN A 18 -8.67 0.94 -22.09
C GLN A 18 -9.02 0.88 -20.60
N TYR A 19 -10.16 0.34 -20.28
CA TYR A 19 -10.56 0.03 -18.91
C TYR A 19 -9.78 -1.20 -18.45
N LEU A 20 -9.09 -1.10 -17.29
CA LEU A 20 -8.30 -2.19 -16.74
C LEU A 20 -9.05 -3.02 -15.70
N THR A 21 -10.31 -2.73 -15.42
CA THR A 21 -11.09 -3.40 -14.37
C THR A 21 -11.13 -4.92 -14.58
N ASP A 22 -11.30 -5.39 -15.83
CA ASP A 22 -11.29 -6.82 -16.14
C ASP A 22 -9.92 -7.47 -15.94
N ASP A 23 -8.82 -6.76 -16.21
CA ASP A 23 -7.46 -7.24 -15.96
C ASP A 23 -7.16 -7.27 -14.46
N GLN A 24 -7.63 -6.25 -13.73
CA GLN A 24 -7.55 -6.19 -12.28
C GLN A 24 -8.34 -7.33 -11.63
N ALA A 25 -9.58 -7.55 -12.09
CA ALA A 25 -10.40 -8.68 -11.65
C ALA A 25 -9.71 -10.02 -11.93
N HIS A 26 -9.13 -10.19 -13.13
CA HIS A 26 -8.40 -11.42 -13.48
C HIS A 26 -7.30 -11.75 -12.47
N VAL A 27 -6.47 -10.78 -12.11
CA VAL A 27 -5.37 -10.99 -11.15
C VAL A 27 -5.91 -11.18 -9.73
N LEU A 28 -6.84 -10.33 -9.29
CA LEU A 28 -7.31 -10.32 -7.90
C LEU A 28 -8.30 -11.44 -7.61
N GLU A 29 -9.18 -11.81 -8.52
CA GLU A 29 -10.15 -12.89 -8.29
C GLU A 29 -9.58 -14.30 -8.50
N ASN A 30 -8.55 -14.44 -9.32
CA ASN A 30 -7.95 -15.73 -9.61
C ASN A 30 -6.63 -15.92 -8.84
N GLN A 31 -5.57 -15.19 -9.20
CA GLN A 31 -4.24 -15.44 -8.66
C GLN A 31 -4.10 -15.02 -7.19
N PHE A 32 -4.57 -13.85 -6.81
CA PHE A 32 -4.51 -13.40 -5.41
C PHE A 32 -5.21 -14.38 -4.47
N PHE A 33 -6.42 -14.84 -4.80
CA PHE A 33 -7.13 -15.80 -3.96
C PHE A 33 -6.51 -17.22 -4.01
N SER A 34 -5.87 -17.61 -5.11
CA SER A 34 -5.09 -18.85 -5.16
C SER A 34 -3.92 -18.80 -4.19
N ILE A 35 -3.19 -17.67 -4.16
CA ILE A 35 -2.08 -17.47 -3.22
C ILE A 35 -2.56 -17.59 -1.77
N LEU A 36 -3.70 -16.98 -1.41
CA LEU A 36 -4.23 -17.09 -0.05
C LEU A 36 -4.52 -18.54 0.36
N LYS A 37 -4.97 -19.37 -0.59
CA LYS A 37 -5.25 -20.77 -0.34
C LYS A 37 -4.00 -21.62 -0.22
N ASP A 38 -3.00 -21.35 -1.08
CA ASP A 38 -1.82 -22.22 -1.23
C ASP A 38 -0.74 -21.87 -0.21
N GLU A 39 -0.59 -20.57 0.14
CA GLU A 39 0.52 -20.05 0.96
C GLU A 39 0.20 -19.91 2.45
N LYS A 40 -1.00 -20.25 2.91
CA LYS A 40 -1.43 -20.17 4.33
C LYS A 40 -1.15 -18.77 4.92
N ILE A 41 -1.70 -17.75 4.29
CA ILE A 41 -1.54 -16.35 4.70
C ILE A 41 -2.28 -16.09 6.01
N ASP A 42 -1.59 -15.53 7.01
CA ASP A 42 -2.18 -15.12 8.30
C ASP A 42 -2.85 -13.75 8.24
N GLY A 43 -2.43 -12.88 7.31
CA GLY A 43 -3.00 -11.55 7.12
C GLY A 43 -2.50 -10.85 5.86
N ILE A 44 -3.28 -9.91 5.35
CA ILE A 44 -2.98 -9.16 4.13
C ILE A 44 -2.71 -7.71 4.50
N LEU A 45 -1.62 -7.15 3.95
CA LEU A 45 -1.20 -5.76 4.12
C LEU A 45 -1.43 -5.04 2.78
N LEU A 46 -2.46 -4.18 2.69
CA LEU A 46 -2.77 -3.39 1.51
C LEU A 46 -2.36 -1.93 1.75
N ALA A 47 -1.25 -1.53 1.17
CA ALA A 47 -0.60 -0.27 1.47
C ALA A 47 -1.05 0.89 0.55
N GLY A 48 -2.36 1.11 0.44
CA GLY A 48 -2.97 2.28 -0.20
C GLY A 48 -3.23 2.16 -1.69
N ASP A 49 -3.83 3.21 -2.23
CA ASP A 49 -4.30 3.35 -3.60
C ASP A 49 -5.15 2.16 -4.05
N VAL A 50 -6.19 1.89 -3.24
CA VAL A 50 -7.19 0.86 -3.54
C VAL A 50 -7.93 1.22 -4.83
N PHE A 51 -8.36 2.48 -4.96
CA PHE A 51 -9.05 3.02 -6.13
C PHE A 51 -8.17 3.99 -6.92
N ASP A 52 -8.39 4.06 -8.23
CA ASP A 52 -7.67 5.00 -9.12
C ASP A 52 -8.03 6.48 -8.86
N ARG A 53 -9.16 6.73 -8.23
CA ARG A 53 -9.65 8.08 -7.91
C ARG A 53 -10.57 8.08 -6.71
N ALA A 54 -10.64 9.23 -6.02
CA ALA A 54 -11.45 9.42 -4.81
C ALA A 54 -12.95 9.17 -5.00
N VAL A 55 -13.45 9.24 -6.24
CA VAL A 55 -14.82 8.83 -6.62
C VAL A 55 -14.68 7.73 -7.68
N PRO A 56 -14.58 6.47 -7.28
CA PRO A 56 -14.38 5.36 -8.20
C PRO A 56 -15.62 5.09 -9.05
N PRO A 57 -15.47 4.47 -10.23
CA PRO A 57 -16.59 3.99 -11.01
C PRO A 57 -17.26 2.79 -10.33
N ILE A 58 -18.50 2.51 -10.73
CA ILE A 58 -19.33 1.46 -10.10
C ILE A 58 -18.65 0.10 -10.17
N GLU A 59 -18.08 -0.25 -11.30
CA GLU A 59 -17.41 -1.54 -11.56
C GLU A 59 -16.22 -1.76 -10.62
N ALA A 60 -15.51 -0.69 -10.26
CA ALA A 60 -14.42 -0.76 -9.28
C ALA A 60 -14.94 -0.97 -7.85
N ILE A 61 -16.08 -0.37 -7.50
CA ILE A 61 -16.73 -0.57 -6.20
C ILE A 61 -17.24 -2.00 -6.09
N GLU A 62 -17.86 -2.54 -7.14
CA GLU A 62 -18.36 -3.91 -7.18
C GLU A 62 -17.22 -4.94 -7.05
N LEU A 63 -16.10 -4.71 -7.74
CA LEU A 63 -14.91 -5.55 -7.61
C LEU A 63 -14.33 -5.51 -6.18
N TRP A 64 -14.22 -4.32 -5.58
CA TRP A 64 -13.78 -4.17 -4.19
C TRP A 64 -14.72 -4.90 -3.22
N ASP A 65 -16.03 -4.71 -3.36
CA ASP A 65 -17.04 -5.36 -2.52
C ASP A 65 -16.95 -6.89 -2.62
N SER A 66 -16.82 -7.43 -3.84
CA SER A 66 -16.59 -8.86 -4.08
C SER A 66 -15.36 -9.37 -3.33
N ILE A 67 -14.24 -8.66 -3.43
CA ILE A 67 -12.98 -9.08 -2.81
C ILE A 67 -13.09 -9.08 -1.28
N ILE A 68 -13.55 -7.99 -0.66
CA ILE A 68 -13.63 -7.91 0.81
C ILE A 68 -14.67 -8.88 1.38
N THR A 69 -15.76 -9.11 0.65
CA THR A 69 -16.79 -10.10 1.04
C THR A 69 -16.21 -11.51 1.04
N ARG A 70 -15.49 -11.91 -0.02
CA ARG A 70 -14.82 -13.21 -0.08
C ARG A 70 -13.76 -13.36 1.00
N LEU A 71 -12.95 -12.33 1.25
CA LEU A 71 -11.95 -12.35 2.33
C LEU A 71 -12.60 -12.58 3.69
N ALA A 72 -13.70 -11.86 3.98
CA ALA A 72 -14.40 -11.94 5.27
C ALA A 72 -15.17 -13.24 5.46
N MET A 73 -15.86 -13.72 4.43
CA MET A 73 -16.80 -14.83 4.55
C MET A 73 -16.21 -16.18 4.20
N ASP A 74 -15.43 -16.26 3.10
CA ASP A 74 -14.96 -17.53 2.56
C ASP A 74 -13.57 -17.88 3.09
N TYR A 75 -12.63 -16.94 3.00
CA TYR A 75 -11.22 -17.17 3.36
C TYR A 75 -10.94 -16.90 4.84
N LYS A 76 -11.63 -15.94 5.45
CA LYS A 76 -11.45 -15.51 6.84
C LYS A 76 -10.01 -15.08 7.14
N VAL A 77 -9.36 -14.48 6.14
CA VAL A 77 -8.01 -13.91 6.26
C VAL A 77 -8.14 -12.43 6.53
N PRO A 78 -7.59 -11.92 7.66
CA PRO A 78 -7.66 -10.50 7.98
C PRO A 78 -6.99 -9.62 6.91
N LEU A 79 -7.63 -8.50 6.57
CA LEU A 79 -7.13 -7.49 5.66
C LEU A 79 -6.88 -6.19 6.42
N PHE A 80 -5.68 -5.66 6.32
CA PHE A 80 -5.24 -4.40 6.90
C PHE A 80 -4.96 -3.40 5.78
N VAL A 81 -5.77 -2.35 5.69
CA VAL A 81 -5.76 -1.38 4.59
C VAL A 81 -5.48 0.01 5.12
N VAL A 82 -4.57 0.73 4.48
CA VAL A 82 -4.46 2.18 4.61
C VAL A 82 -4.91 2.85 3.31
N SER A 83 -5.38 4.09 3.36
CA SER A 83 -5.65 4.85 2.13
C SER A 83 -4.36 5.37 1.50
N GLY A 84 -4.36 5.47 0.17
CA GLY A 84 -3.35 6.18 -0.58
C GLY A 84 -3.80 7.59 -0.99
N ASN A 85 -3.02 8.23 -1.85
CA ASN A 85 -3.28 9.61 -2.29
C ASN A 85 -4.35 9.70 -3.41
N HIS A 86 -4.68 8.58 -4.06
CA HIS A 86 -5.78 8.49 -5.01
C HIS A 86 -7.12 8.20 -4.32
N ASP A 87 -7.11 7.60 -3.13
CA ASP A 87 -8.31 7.21 -2.41
C ASP A 87 -9.08 8.39 -1.83
N GLY A 88 -10.39 8.28 -1.77
CA GLY A 88 -11.20 9.11 -0.88
C GLY A 88 -11.16 8.54 0.53
N ALA A 89 -10.25 9.03 1.38
CA ALA A 89 -9.96 8.48 2.71
C ALA A 89 -11.23 8.17 3.53
N GLU A 90 -12.14 9.13 3.64
CA GLU A 90 -13.37 9.00 4.39
C GLU A 90 -14.39 8.05 3.71
N ARG A 91 -14.35 7.95 2.37
CA ARG A 91 -15.20 7.01 1.61
C ARG A 91 -14.72 5.58 1.76
N LEU A 92 -13.41 5.36 1.74
CA LEU A 92 -12.83 4.03 1.93
C LEU A 92 -13.16 3.48 3.32
N GLU A 93 -13.29 4.35 4.33
CA GLU A 93 -13.65 3.98 5.71
C GLU A 93 -15.14 3.74 5.95
N VAL A 94 -16.01 3.89 4.95
CA VAL A 94 -17.45 3.66 5.14
C VAL A 94 -17.67 2.24 5.65
N GLY A 95 -18.37 2.14 6.78
CA GLY A 95 -18.65 0.85 7.43
C GLY A 95 -17.48 0.23 8.21
N ARG A 96 -16.33 0.92 8.39
CA ARG A 96 -15.13 0.37 9.03
C ARG A 96 -15.37 -0.34 10.36
N SER A 97 -16.29 0.18 11.20
CA SER A 97 -16.60 -0.43 12.50
C SER A 97 -17.35 -1.76 12.38
N MET A 98 -18.08 -1.96 11.30
CA MET A 98 -18.73 -3.25 10.99
C MET A 98 -17.74 -4.20 10.34
N LEU A 99 -16.99 -3.71 9.35
CA LEU A 99 -15.98 -4.47 8.59
C LEU A 99 -14.88 -5.03 9.51
N SER A 100 -14.44 -4.26 10.52
CA SER A 100 -13.43 -4.70 11.47
C SER A 100 -13.84 -5.94 12.27
N ARG A 101 -15.15 -6.13 12.52
CA ARG A 101 -15.65 -7.36 13.18
C ARG A 101 -15.55 -8.60 12.29
N SER A 102 -15.43 -8.40 11.00
CA SER A 102 -15.26 -9.47 10.02
C SER A 102 -13.80 -9.59 9.55
N GLY A 103 -12.85 -8.96 10.26
CA GLY A 103 -11.43 -9.02 9.96
C GLY A 103 -10.97 -8.02 8.89
N ILE A 104 -11.81 -7.13 8.41
CA ILE A 104 -11.43 -6.10 7.43
C ILE A 104 -11.18 -4.77 8.17
N HIS A 105 -9.91 -4.40 8.30
CA HIS A 105 -9.47 -3.22 9.05
C HIS A 105 -9.01 -2.13 8.08
N ILE A 106 -9.70 -0.99 8.07
CA ILE A 106 -9.44 0.12 7.14
C ILE A 106 -9.10 1.39 7.92
N TRP A 107 -7.99 2.03 7.56
CA TRP A 107 -7.56 3.32 8.08
C TRP A 107 -7.38 4.29 6.91
N GLY A 108 -8.36 5.16 6.71
CA GLY A 108 -8.30 6.19 5.66
C GLY A 108 -7.77 7.51 6.20
N SER A 109 -8.19 7.91 7.40
CA SER A 109 -7.83 9.17 8.02
C SER A 109 -6.76 9.01 9.11
N PRO A 110 -5.81 9.97 9.26
CA PRO A 110 -4.84 9.96 10.37
C PRO A 110 -5.52 9.98 11.75
N HIS A 111 -6.68 10.60 11.89
CA HIS A 111 -7.45 10.62 13.14
C HIS A 111 -7.88 9.22 13.63
N HIS A 112 -7.97 8.26 12.73
CA HIS A 112 -8.32 6.87 13.06
C HIS A 112 -7.10 5.95 13.14
N ALA A 113 -5.91 6.46 12.80
CA ALA A 113 -4.67 5.72 12.70
C ALA A 113 -3.64 6.14 13.78
N LEU A 114 -4.12 6.54 14.96
CA LEU A 114 -3.29 7.00 16.07
C LEU A 114 -2.90 5.90 17.05
N GLN A 115 -3.44 4.71 16.90
CA GLN A 115 -3.16 3.58 17.78
C GLN A 115 -2.78 2.34 16.99
N PRO A 116 -1.75 1.61 17.42
CA PRO A 116 -1.44 0.30 16.86
C PRO A 116 -2.62 -0.67 17.07
N PHE A 117 -2.92 -1.46 16.08
CA PHE A 117 -3.87 -2.56 16.19
C PHE A 117 -3.14 -3.84 16.57
N ALA A 118 -3.52 -4.48 17.67
CA ALA A 118 -2.91 -5.74 18.10
C ALA A 118 -3.56 -6.91 17.35
N PHE A 119 -2.88 -7.42 16.33
CA PHE A 119 -3.26 -8.64 15.63
C PHE A 119 -2.71 -9.86 16.36
N GLU A 120 -3.56 -10.86 16.61
CA GLU A 120 -3.18 -12.11 17.26
C GLU A 120 -3.26 -13.26 16.26
N GLY A 121 -2.12 -13.83 15.93
CA GLY A 121 -2.01 -15.00 15.07
C GLY A 121 -1.53 -16.21 15.84
N ALA A 122 -1.28 -17.33 15.15
CA ALA A 122 -0.95 -18.62 15.73
C ALA A 122 0.36 -18.61 16.58
N ASP A 123 1.31 -17.73 16.26
CA ASP A 123 2.62 -17.63 16.90
C ASP A 123 2.79 -16.38 17.77
N GLY A 124 1.67 -15.79 18.25
CA GLY A 124 1.63 -14.64 19.16
C GLY A 124 1.08 -13.37 18.55
N LYS A 125 1.47 -12.21 19.11
CA LYS A 125 0.92 -10.90 18.71
C LYS A 125 1.88 -10.10 17.85
N VAL A 126 1.29 -9.31 16.92
CA VAL A 126 1.96 -8.31 16.12
C VAL A 126 1.17 -7.00 16.18
N ALA A 127 1.85 -5.89 16.42
CA ALA A 127 1.27 -4.57 16.35
C ALA A 127 1.25 -4.09 14.89
N ILE A 128 0.08 -3.90 14.32
CA ILE A 128 -0.10 -3.24 13.02
C ILE A 128 -0.20 -1.74 13.27
N CYS A 129 0.70 -0.97 12.68
CA CYS A 129 0.84 0.47 12.84
C CYS A 129 0.43 1.15 11.52
N PRO A 130 -0.83 1.58 11.38
CA PRO A 130 -1.31 2.18 10.14
C PRO A 130 -0.84 3.64 10.01
N MET A 131 -0.37 3.98 8.81
CA MET A 131 0.05 5.33 8.43
C MET A 131 -0.48 5.64 7.02
N PRO A 132 -1.81 5.90 6.86
CA PRO A 132 -2.41 6.23 5.58
C PRO A 132 -1.78 7.50 5.01
N PHE A 133 -1.87 7.67 3.69
CA PHE A 133 -1.46 8.92 3.06
C PHE A 133 -2.20 10.11 3.68
N SER A 134 -1.43 11.11 4.10
CA SER A 134 -2.01 12.32 4.69
C SER A 134 -1.09 13.51 4.52
N GLU A 135 -1.69 14.66 4.24
CA GLU A 135 -0.96 15.91 4.26
C GLU A 135 -0.40 16.20 5.66
N PRO A 136 0.79 16.82 5.76
CA PRO A 136 1.46 17.11 7.04
C PRO A 136 0.57 17.82 8.05
N ARG A 137 -0.25 18.76 7.58
CA ARG A 137 -1.20 19.50 8.43
C ARG A 137 -2.22 18.58 9.10
N ARG A 138 -2.81 17.65 8.34
CA ARG A 138 -3.79 16.68 8.89
C ARG A 138 -3.16 15.75 9.90
N ILE A 139 -1.89 15.38 9.71
CA ILE A 139 -1.14 14.58 10.68
C ILE A 139 -0.93 15.39 11.96
N GLY A 140 -0.49 16.66 11.82
CA GLY A 140 -0.30 17.56 12.95
C GLY A 140 -1.59 17.78 13.77
N ASP A 141 -2.71 17.99 13.09
CA ASP A 141 -4.03 18.13 13.72
C ASP A 141 -4.42 16.86 14.48
N ALA A 142 -4.24 15.68 13.87
CA ALA A 142 -4.55 14.39 14.48
C ALA A 142 -3.68 14.11 15.72
N LEU A 143 -2.40 14.46 15.68
CA LEU A 143 -1.47 14.29 16.79
C LEU A 143 -1.64 15.35 17.90
N GLY A 144 -2.53 16.34 17.71
CA GLY A 144 -2.71 17.45 18.65
C GLY A 144 -1.52 18.42 18.70
N LEU A 145 -0.69 18.44 17.66
CA LEU A 145 0.42 19.36 17.50
C LEU A 145 -0.13 20.72 17.01
N GLY A 146 -0.84 21.44 17.87
CA GLY A 146 -1.58 22.63 17.51
C GLY A 146 -0.73 23.68 16.77
N PHE A 147 -1.40 24.52 15.95
CA PHE A 147 -0.79 25.68 15.33
C PHE A 147 -0.36 26.65 16.44
N ALA A 148 0.89 26.56 16.88
CA ALA A 148 1.46 27.57 17.76
C ALA A 148 1.52 28.87 16.99
N THR A 149 0.52 29.72 17.23
CA THR A 149 0.44 31.09 16.69
C THR A 149 1.48 32.02 17.29
N SER A 150 2.30 31.59 18.23
CA SER A 150 3.38 32.40 18.81
C SER A 150 4.08 31.65 19.95
N SER A 151 5.16 30.98 19.72
CA SER A 151 6.35 31.00 20.59
C SER A 151 7.46 30.10 20.00
N LEU A 152 8.68 30.58 20.17
CA LEU A 152 9.92 30.16 19.51
C LEU A 152 10.44 28.74 19.84
N GLU A 153 9.69 27.81 20.37
CA GLU A 153 10.30 26.62 21.00
C GLU A 153 9.84 25.23 20.52
N THR A 154 8.93 25.11 19.57
CA THR A 154 8.64 23.78 18.98
C THR A 154 8.29 23.92 17.50
N SER A 155 9.31 24.20 16.71
CA SER A 155 9.14 24.36 15.26
C SER A 155 9.15 23.02 14.52
N LEU A 156 8.17 22.15 14.79
CA LEU A 156 7.79 21.17 13.79
C LEU A 156 7.20 21.93 12.61
N ASN A 157 7.86 21.83 11.46
CA ASN A 157 7.32 22.42 10.24
C ASN A 157 6.13 21.59 9.76
N LEU A 158 4.91 22.03 10.06
CA LEU A 158 3.67 21.35 9.67
C LEU A 158 3.46 21.27 8.15
N HIS A 159 4.39 21.75 7.35
CA HIS A 159 4.42 21.60 5.91
C HIS A 159 5.46 20.57 5.45
N ASN A 160 6.23 19.99 6.37
CA ASN A 160 7.27 19.01 6.07
C ASN A 160 6.77 17.59 6.31
N TYR A 161 6.65 16.81 5.24
CA TYR A 161 6.20 15.42 5.29
C TYR A 161 7.11 14.57 6.18
N ASP A 162 8.43 14.66 6.02
CA ASP A 162 9.38 13.87 6.79
C ASP A 162 9.21 14.07 8.30
N GLN A 163 9.14 15.33 8.74
CA GLN A 163 8.98 15.64 10.16
C GLN A 163 7.64 15.14 10.72
N MET A 164 6.56 15.29 9.95
CA MET A 164 5.23 14.84 10.40
C MET A 164 5.11 13.32 10.43
N TYR A 165 5.63 12.63 9.41
CA TYR A 165 5.68 11.18 9.41
C TYR A 165 6.60 10.64 10.51
N GLN A 166 7.73 11.31 10.80
CA GLN A 166 8.60 10.94 11.94
C GLN A 166 7.86 11.11 13.29
N ALA A 167 7.14 12.20 13.47
CA ALA A 167 6.33 12.43 14.68
C ALA A 167 5.25 11.35 14.84
N TRP A 168 4.57 11.00 13.74
CA TRP A 168 3.55 9.95 13.73
C TRP A 168 4.12 8.57 13.99
N SER A 169 5.22 8.21 13.34
CA SER A 169 5.94 6.97 13.58
C SER A 169 6.34 6.83 15.06
N ASN A 170 6.92 7.87 15.64
CA ASN A 170 7.29 7.89 17.06
C ASN A 170 6.06 7.74 17.97
N HIS A 171 4.96 8.41 17.65
CA HIS A 171 3.70 8.32 18.40
C HIS A 171 3.17 6.88 18.41
N LEU A 172 3.14 6.21 17.27
CA LEU A 172 2.71 4.81 17.16
C LEU A 172 3.70 3.87 17.88
N ARG A 173 5.00 4.03 17.65
CA ARG A 173 6.04 3.21 18.27
C ARG A 173 6.00 3.24 19.81
N ASN A 174 5.79 4.41 20.39
CA ASN A 174 5.70 4.59 21.83
C ASN A 174 4.52 3.84 22.49
N GLN A 175 3.51 3.48 21.70
CA GLN A 175 2.34 2.72 22.13
C GLN A 175 2.48 1.20 21.92
N VAL A 176 3.48 0.76 21.14
CA VAL A 176 3.75 -0.67 20.97
C VAL A 176 4.39 -1.22 22.24
N PRO A 177 3.81 -2.26 22.88
CA PRO A 177 4.39 -2.88 24.05
C PRO A 177 5.82 -3.35 23.80
N LYS A 178 6.70 -3.17 24.81
CA LYS A 178 8.09 -3.57 24.71
C LYS A 178 8.22 -5.07 24.37
N GLY A 179 9.00 -5.37 23.34
CA GLY A 179 9.20 -6.73 22.83
C GLY A 179 8.10 -7.27 21.93
N MET A 180 7.02 -6.52 21.68
CA MET A 180 6.03 -6.89 20.70
C MET A 180 6.55 -6.62 19.28
N ARG A 181 6.36 -7.58 18.37
CA ARG A 181 6.63 -7.42 16.94
C ARG A 181 5.73 -6.33 16.38
N SER A 182 6.20 -5.58 15.38
CA SER A 182 5.46 -4.48 14.78
C SER A 182 5.64 -4.38 13.28
N ILE A 183 4.57 -4.09 12.59
CA ILE A 183 4.53 -3.83 11.14
C ILE A 183 3.93 -2.44 10.94
N ALA A 184 4.64 -1.57 10.21
CA ALA A 184 4.05 -0.37 9.68
C ALA A 184 3.40 -0.68 8.32
N ILE A 185 2.22 -0.13 8.07
CA ILE A 185 1.59 -0.09 6.74
C ILE A 185 1.47 1.38 6.39
N SER A 186 2.14 1.82 5.33
CA SER A 186 2.15 3.23 4.97
C SER A 186 2.04 3.45 3.47
N HIS A 187 1.34 4.51 3.09
CA HIS A 187 1.35 5.00 1.73
C HIS A 187 2.07 6.34 1.70
N ALA A 188 3.32 6.34 1.25
CA ALA A 188 4.19 7.50 1.30
C ALA A 188 5.28 7.43 0.23
N PHE A 189 5.72 8.59 -0.28
CA PHE A 189 6.88 8.67 -1.15
C PHE A 189 8.17 8.68 -0.31
N VAL A 190 8.89 7.57 -0.28
CA VAL A 190 10.14 7.43 0.47
C VAL A 190 11.34 7.84 -0.39
N MET A 191 12.23 8.67 0.17
CA MET A 191 13.43 9.18 -0.51
C MET A 191 14.30 8.04 -1.07
N GLY A 192 14.75 8.23 -2.33
CA GLY A 192 15.64 7.30 -3.03
C GLY A 192 14.91 6.17 -3.73
N GLY A 193 13.58 6.18 -3.80
CA GLY A 193 12.81 5.26 -4.61
C GLY A 193 12.82 5.63 -6.09
N ASP A 194 12.81 4.62 -6.94
CA ASP A 194 12.67 4.77 -8.39
C ASP A 194 11.19 5.06 -8.72
N VAL A 195 10.94 6.17 -9.41
CA VAL A 195 9.61 6.67 -9.78
C VAL A 195 9.32 6.29 -11.23
N GLY A 196 8.13 5.76 -11.50
CA GLY A 196 7.60 5.55 -12.85
C GLY A 196 6.76 6.75 -13.33
N GLY A 197 6.29 6.69 -14.57
CA GLY A 197 5.48 7.76 -15.17
C GLY A 197 4.01 7.76 -14.74
N SER A 198 3.58 6.80 -13.96
CA SER A 198 2.17 6.64 -13.53
C SER A 198 1.90 7.16 -12.12
N GLU A 199 2.95 7.36 -11.31
CA GLU A 199 2.81 7.93 -9.98
C GLU A 199 2.51 9.42 -10.02
N ARG A 200 1.60 9.87 -9.17
CA ARG A 200 1.30 11.30 -9.03
C ARG A 200 2.44 12.01 -8.31
N THR A 201 3.13 12.90 -8.99
CA THR A 201 3.97 13.91 -8.35
C THR A 201 3.06 14.95 -7.66
N LEU A 202 3.06 14.95 -6.33
CA LEU A 202 2.19 15.84 -5.53
C LEU A 202 2.79 17.24 -5.37
N SER A 203 4.12 17.41 -5.54
CA SER A 203 4.77 18.72 -5.46
C SER A 203 6.01 18.89 -6.36
N ILE A 204 6.34 20.14 -6.65
CA ILE A 204 7.58 20.52 -7.33
C ILE A 204 8.71 20.56 -6.29
N GLY A 205 9.79 19.80 -6.49
CA GLY A 205 11.02 19.90 -5.70
C GLY A 205 11.18 18.91 -4.54
N GLY A 206 10.40 17.81 -4.50
CA GLY A 206 10.63 16.69 -3.56
C GLY A 206 10.26 16.99 -2.10
N SER A 207 9.45 18.02 -1.84
CA SER A 207 9.00 18.39 -0.49
C SER A 207 8.09 17.34 0.18
N GLU A 208 7.64 16.34 -0.58
CA GLU A 208 6.73 15.26 -0.14
C GLU A 208 7.47 14.01 0.31
N GLN A 209 8.79 13.98 0.15
CA GLN A 209 9.56 12.80 0.43
C GLN A 209 9.72 12.58 1.93
N VAL A 210 9.57 11.31 2.30
CA VAL A 210 9.75 10.82 3.67
C VAL A 210 11.05 10.02 3.74
N SER A 211 11.89 10.29 4.74
CA SER A 211 13.12 9.53 4.96
C SER A 211 12.82 8.06 5.32
N PRO A 212 13.55 7.08 4.78
CA PRO A 212 13.42 5.69 5.22
C PRO A 212 13.71 5.51 6.72
N GLN A 213 14.40 6.47 7.35
CA GLN A 213 14.68 6.46 8.80
C GLN A 213 13.40 6.54 9.66
N VAL A 214 12.30 7.08 9.12
CA VAL A 214 10.98 7.11 9.76
C VAL A 214 10.50 5.69 10.13
N PHE A 215 10.89 4.71 9.34
CA PHE A 215 10.41 3.32 9.43
C PHE A 215 11.41 2.35 10.08
N LYS A 216 12.61 2.79 10.45
CA LYS A 216 13.72 1.93 10.92
C LYS A 216 13.42 1.07 12.15
N ASP A 217 12.49 1.54 12.98
CA ASP A 217 12.20 0.89 14.27
C ASP A 217 11.05 -0.13 14.20
N PHE A 218 10.47 -0.36 13.03
CA PHE A 218 9.51 -1.44 12.77
C PHE A 218 10.24 -2.70 12.30
N HIS A 219 9.67 -3.87 12.60
CA HIS A 219 10.24 -5.13 12.13
C HIS A 219 9.99 -5.36 10.64
N TYR A 220 8.89 -4.81 10.13
CA TYR A 220 8.57 -4.73 8.71
C TYR A 220 7.80 -3.47 8.40
N THR A 221 8.02 -2.89 7.22
CA THR A 221 7.24 -1.77 6.71
C THR A 221 6.73 -2.09 5.31
N ALA A 222 5.41 -2.20 5.21
CA ALA A 222 4.69 -2.35 3.97
C ALA A 222 4.40 -0.97 3.38
N LEU A 223 5.04 -0.64 2.25
CA LEU A 223 4.90 0.62 1.55
C LEU A 223 4.05 0.47 0.28
N GLY A 224 3.24 1.48 -0.02
CA GLY A 224 2.61 1.75 -1.31
C GLY A 224 2.93 3.17 -1.76
N HIS A 225 2.60 3.51 -2.98
CA HIS A 225 2.80 4.72 -3.75
C HIS A 225 3.70 4.51 -4.97
N LEU A 226 4.81 3.81 -4.85
CA LEU A 226 5.67 3.51 -6.00
C LEU A 226 5.29 2.16 -6.60
N HIS A 227 5.02 2.15 -7.91
CA HIS A 227 4.49 0.99 -8.63
C HIS A 227 5.53 -0.09 -8.91
N GLY A 228 6.83 0.23 -8.82
CA GLY A 228 7.92 -0.73 -8.93
C GLY A 228 8.22 -1.44 -7.60
N PRO A 229 8.24 -2.80 -7.54
CA PRO A 229 8.68 -3.51 -6.35
C PRO A 229 10.13 -3.16 -6.01
N GLN A 230 10.38 -2.59 -4.84
CA GLN A 230 11.71 -2.13 -4.44
C GLN A 230 11.88 -2.03 -2.93
N ARG A 231 13.14 -2.10 -2.47
CA ARG A 231 13.52 -1.88 -1.07
C ARG A 231 13.96 -0.44 -0.83
N MET A 232 13.73 0.07 0.37
CA MET A 232 14.09 1.44 0.76
C MET A 232 15.12 1.43 1.89
N GLY A 233 16.41 1.40 1.52
CA GLY A 233 17.52 1.38 2.47
C GLY A 233 17.73 0.01 3.14
N ALA A 234 16.71 -0.57 3.75
CA ALA A 234 16.76 -1.88 4.40
C ALA A 234 15.79 -2.87 3.73
N ASP A 235 16.07 -4.17 3.82
CA ASP A 235 15.25 -5.21 3.19
C ASP A 235 13.83 -5.28 3.76
N TYR A 236 13.66 -4.91 5.02
CA TYR A 236 12.37 -4.92 5.72
C TYR A 236 11.52 -3.65 5.50
N ILE A 237 12.00 -2.68 4.70
CA ILE A 237 11.24 -1.48 4.28
C ILE A 237 11.05 -1.59 2.77
N ARG A 238 9.84 -1.89 2.31
CA ARG A 238 9.63 -2.25 0.91
C ARG A 238 8.34 -1.72 0.32
N TYR A 239 8.41 -1.36 -0.96
CA TYR A 239 7.26 -1.28 -1.85
C TYR A 239 6.99 -2.66 -2.44
N SER A 240 5.74 -3.10 -2.40
CA SER A 240 5.29 -4.29 -3.14
C SER A 240 5.14 -4.00 -4.63
N GLY A 241 4.92 -2.74 -4.95
CA GLY A 241 4.50 -2.29 -6.26
C GLY A 241 3.04 -2.60 -6.58
N SER A 242 2.58 -2.09 -7.70
CA SER A 242 1.24 -2.35 -8.22
C SER A 242 1.11 -3.74 -8.85
N PRO A 243 -0.09 -4.36 -8.85
CA PRO A 243 -0.30 -5.68 -9.44
C PRO A 243 -0.24 -5.66 -10.98
N LEU A 244 -0.50 -4.52 -11.61
CA LEU A 244 -0.43 -4.34 -13.06
C LEU A 244 0.48 -3.17 -13.42
N LYS A 245 0.91 -3.11 -14.68
CA LYS A 245 1.62 -1.96 -15.24
C LYS A 245 0.61 -0.87 -15.63
N TYR A 246 0.81 0.33 -15.12
CA TYR A 246 -0.08 1.49 -15.32
C TYR A 246 0.55 2.61 -16.14
N SER A 247 1.81 2.42 -16.57
CA SER A 247 2.55 3.30 -17.49
C SER A 247 3.38 2.49 -18.47
N PHE A 248 3.68 3.05 -19.65
CA PHE A 248 4.64 2.46 -20.58
C PHE A 248 6.06 2.41 -20.02
N ASP A 249 6.42 3.32 -19.12
CA ASP A 249 7.72 3.32 -18.45
C ASP A 249 7.91 2.10 -17.53
N GLU A 250 6.81 1.46 -17.14
CA GLU A 250 6.84 0.25 -16.31
C GLU A 250 7.08 -1.04 -17.11
N HIS A 251 7.31 -0.95 -18.44
CA HIS A 251 7.42 -2.12 -19.34
C HIS A 251 8.47 -3.16 -18.88
N THR A 252 9.55 -2.72 -18.22
CA THR A 252 10.60 -3.60 -17.69
C THR A 252 10.32 -4.13 -16.29
N GLN A 253 9.34 -3.57 -15.58
CA GLN A 253 9.03 -3.98 -14.22
C GLN A 253 8.41 -5.38 -14.18
N LYS A 254 8.84 -6.17 -13.20
CA LYS A 254 8.25 -7.47 -12.90
C LYS A 254 7.28 -7.31 -11.73
N LYS A 255 5.99 -7.28 -12.05
CA LYS A 255 4.94 -7.15 -11.04
C LYS A 255 4.84 -8.42 -10.20
N SER A 256 4.63 -8.26 -8.89
CA SER A 256 4.58 -9.39 -7.96
C SER A 256 3.79 -9.06 -6.70
N PHE A 257 3.28 -10.08 -6.04
CA PHE A 257 2.87 -10.03 -4.65
C PHE A 257 4.07 -10.33 -3.75
N THR A 258 4.21 -9.60 -2.65
CA THR A 258 5.30 -9.81 -1.68
C THR A 258 4.81 -10.67 -0.53
N ILE A 259 5.51 -11.77 -0.26
CA ILE A 259 5.28 -12.64 0.89
C ILE A 259 6.30 -12.30 1.97
N VAL A 260 5.82 -12.14 3.19
CA VAL A 260 6.62 -11.74 4.36
C VAL A 260 6.45 -12.79 5.45
N ASP A 261 7.47 -13.59 5.66
CA ASP A 261 7.53 -14.56 6.75
C ASP A 261 8.21 -13.92 7.98
N MET A 262 7.42 -13.60 9.01
CA MET A 262 7.91 -13.00 10.25
C MET A 262 7.98 -14.05 11.34
N ASN A 263 9.18 -14.32 11.86
CA ASN A 263 9.35 -15.24 12.99
C ASN A 263 8.95 -14.59 14.34
N THR A 264 8.99 -15.38 15.42
CA THR A 264 8.60 -14.92 16.77
C THR A 264 9.51 -13.83 17.36
N LYS A 265 10.70 -13.63 16.79
CA LYS A 265 11.65 -12.58 17.18
C LYS A 265 11.50 -11.31 16.32
N GLY A 266 10.59 -11.30 15.34
CA GLY A 266 10.39 -10.18 14.43
C GLY A 266 11.36 -10.13 13.24
N GLN A 267 12.21 -11.13 13.06
CA GLN A 267 13.02 -11.23 11.85
C GLN A 267 12.12 -11.64 10.69
N VAL A 268 12.33 -11.03 9.53
CA VAL A 268 11.54 -11.27 8.32
C VAL A 268 12.37 -11.95 7.25
N ASP A 269 11.76 -12.92 6.58
CA ASP A 269 12.20 -13.47 5.30
C ASP A 269 11.20 -13.05 4.23
N ILE A 270 11.69 -12.62 3.07
CA ILE A 270 10.87 -11.97 2.05
C ILE A 270 11.05 -12.68 0.71
N SER A 271 9.93 -13.11 0.16
CA SER A 271 9.86 -13.67 -1.18
C SER A 271 8.79 -12.99 -2.02
N THR A 272 8.77 -13.24 -3.32
CA THR A 272 7.79 -12.64 -4.23
C THR A 272 7.17 -13.70 -5.10
N ILE A 273 5.87 -13.55 -5.39
CA ILE A 273 5.13 -14.38 -6.34
C ILE A 273 4.83 -13.49 -7.54
N PRO A 274 5.35 -13.80 -8.74
CA PRO A 274 5.10 -13.02 -9.94
C PRO A 274 3.61 -12.93 -10.28
N VAL A 275 3.17 -11.75 -10.74
CA VAL A 275 1.81 -11.58 -11.24
C VAL A 275 1.74 -12.04 -12.70
N GLU A 276 0.73 -12.85 -13.00
CA GLU A 276 0.38 -13.30 -14.34
C GLU A 276 -0.76 -12.42 -14.89
N ALA A 277 -0.38 -11.32 -15.53
CA ALA A 277 -1.34 -10.39 -16.11
C ALA A 277 -2.01 -10.99 -17.35
N LYS A 278 -3.31 -10.71 -17.55
CA LYS A 278 -4.04 -11.11 -18.77
C LYS A 278 -3.49 -10.39 -20.01
N ARG A 279 -3.10 -9.14 -19.85
CA ARG A 279 -2.44 -8.31 -20.87
C ARG A 279 -1.22 -7.66 -20.23
N ASP A 280 -0.15 -7.52 -21.01
CA ASP A 280 1.08 -6.87 -20.54
C ASP A 280 1.45 -5.65 -21.39
N VAL A 281 2.32 -4.81 -20.87
CA VAL A 281 2.87 -3.64 -21.55
C VAL A 281 4.27 -3.97 -22.02
N VAL A 282 4.49 -3.87 -23.33
CA VAL A 282 5.78 -4.14 -23.97
C VAL A 282 6.14 -3.01 -24.92
N ILE A 283 7.43 -2.75 -25.09
CA ILE A 283 7.94 -1.86 -26.13
C ILE A 283 8.43 -2.73 -27.28
N LEU A 284 7.94 -2.44 -28.49
CA LEU A 284 8.36 -3.09 -29.73
C LEU A 284 9.16 -2.09 -30.56
N GLU A 285 10.36 -2.48 -30.96
CA GLU A 285 11.24 -1.68 -31.80
C GLU A 285 11.49 -2.41 -33.12
N GLY A 286 11.34 -1.71 -34.24
CA GLY A 286 11.57 -2.27 -35.58
C GLY A 286 11.05 -1.38 -36.68
N TYR A 287 11.19 -1.83 -37.93
CA TYR A 287 10.54 -1.12 -39.04
C TYR A 287 9.03 -1.26 -38.98
N PHE A 288 8.33 -0.19 -39.24
CA PHE A 288 6.88 -0.13 -39.07
C PHE A 288 6.12 -1.23 -39.83
N GLU A 289 6.52 -1.51 -41.07
CA GLU A 289 5.92 -2.58 -41.87
C GLU A 289 6.15 -3.97 -41.29
N ASP A 290 7.33 -4.21 -40.75
CA ASP A 290 7.68 -5.49 -40.10
C ASP A 290 6.85 -5.68 -38.83
N LEU A 291 6.70 -4.64 -38.02
CA LEU A 291 5.90 -4.69 -36.79
C LEU A 291 4.41 -4.93 -37.10
N LEU A 292 3.85 -4.29 -38.17
CA LEU A 292 2.46 -4.50 -38.56
C LEU A 292 2.19 -5.90 -39.12
N ASN A 293 3.17 -6.49 -39.81
CA ASN A 293 2.98 -7.78 -40.49
C ASN A 293 3.42 -8.98 -39.63
N ASN A 294 4.01 -8.73 -38.47
CA ASN A 294 4.47 -9.80 -37.58
C ASN A 294 3.27 -10.36 -36.78
N LYS A 295 2.81 -11.55 -37.20
CA LYS A 295 1.69 -12.25 -36.56
C LYS A 295 1.98 -12.71 -35.12
N GLU A 296 3.22 -12.79 -34.70
CA GLU A 296 3.61 -13.14 -33.33
C GLU A 296 3.45 -11.95 -32.36
N LEU A 297 3.28 -10.74 -32.90
CA LEU A 297 3.10 -9.50 -32.14
C LEU A 297 1.65 -9.03 -32.09
N GLN A 298 0.74 -9.73 -32.77
CA GLN A 298 -0.70 -9.50 -32.78
C GLN A 298 -1.42 -10.50 -31.85
#